data_899bc936e6cc232f2b8342d64ec9b65c
#
_entry.id   899bc936e6cc232f2b8342d64ec9b65c
#
_cell.length_a   1.000
_cell.length_b   1.000
_cell.length_c   1.000
_cell.angle_alpha   90.00
_cell.angle_beta   90.00
_cell.angle_gamma   90.00
#
_symmetry.space_group_name_H-M   'P 1'
#
loop_
_entity.id
_entity.type
_entity.pdbx_description
1 polymer ?
#
loop_
_entity_poly.entity_id
_entity_poly.type
_entity_poly.pdbx_seq_one_letter_code
_entity_poly.pdbx_strand_id
1 'polypeptide(L)'
;TKKMLKNTPAMYKREYPFLKEVDSLALANVQLHLEKAYKNFFREPKIGFPRFKSKHHSRNSYTTNLVNGNILVESKRIRLPKVKWIAMKKHREPAEDFRLKSVTVSMEPSGKYFASLLYEGYSCENQAAESDYSTAKILGIDYAMQGMAVFSEKIETEEAGFFRKNEKRLAREQRKLSRCVRGSHNYELQKKKVARCHEKIRNQRRDYLHKLSQKIVDSYDAVA
;
A
#
# COMPACT_ATOMS: atom_id res chain seq x y z
N THR A 1 -5.25 20.75 -21.48
CA THR A 1 -5.49 20.19 -20.14
C THR A 1 -4.83 20.97 -19.01
N LYS A 2 -3.68 21.65 -19.22
CA LYS A 2 -3.11 22.59 -18.23
C LYS A 2 -4.00 23.82 -17.97
N LYS A 3 -4.98 24.09 -18.81
CA LYS A 3 -5.92 25.22 -18.67
C LYS A 3 -7.12 24.96 -17.75
N MET A 4 -7.39 23.71 -17.33
CA MET A 4 -8.58 23.41 -16.52
C MET A 4 -8.42 23.81 -15.04
N LEU A 5 -7.21 23.73 -14.49
CA LEU A 5 -6.94 24.16 -13.11
C LEU A 5 -6.09 25.44 -13.17
N LYS A 6 -6.75 26.59 -13.18
CA LYS A 6 -6.10 27.92 -13.22
C LYS A 6 -5.29 28.21 -11.96
N ASN A 7 -5.70 27.66 -10.82
CA ASN A 7 -5.11 27.93 -9.52
C ASN A 7 -4.11 26.84 -9.12
N THR A 8 -2.92 27.27 -8.77
CA THR A 8 -1.87 26.39 -8.24
C THR A 8 -1.95 26.30 -6.72
N PRO A 9 -1.40 25.23 -6.09
CA PRO A 9 -1.30 25.14 -4.64
C PRO A 9 -0.61 26.34 -3.99
N ALA A 10 0.31 27.00 -4.69
CA ALA A 10 0.98 28.20 -4.20
C ALA A 10 0.02 29.40 -4.04
N MET A 11 -0.96 29.53 -4.94
CA MET A 11 -1.99 30.58 -4.83
C MET A 11 -2.89 30.33 -3.63
N TYR A 12 -3.34 29.10 -3.42
CA TYR A 12 -4.15 28.73 -2.27
C TYR A 12 -3.46 28.94 -0.91
N LYS A 13 -2.12 28.89 -0.85
CA LYS A 13 -1.37 29.21 0.39
C LYS A 13 -1.48 30.68 0.82
N ARG A 14 -1.85 31.59 -0.09
CA ARG A 14 -2.12 32.98 0.26
C ARG A 14 -3.47 33.13 0.93
N GLU A 15 -4.47 32.45 0.41
CA GLU A 15 -5.86 32.45 0.90
C GLU A 15 -6.01 31.58 2.17
N TYR A 16 -5.34 30.43 2.21
CA TYR A 16 -5.39 29.44 3.31
C TYR A 16 -4.03 29.26 3.96
N PRO A 17 -3.66 30.07 4.97
CA PRO A 17 -2.32 30.05 5.58
C PRO A 17 -1.91 28.71 6.17
N PHE A 18 -2.84 27.88 6.66
CA PHE A 18 -2.57 26.55 7.21
C PHE A 18 -1.92 25.59 6.19
N LEU A 19 -2.11 25.82 4.88
CA LEU A 19 -1.44 25.05 3.84
C LEU A 19 0.09 25.27 3.79
N LYS A 20 0.61 26.28 4.47
CA LYS A 20 2.07 26.51 4.61
C LYS A 20 2.72 25.46 5.52
N GLU A 21 1.95 24.81 6.41
CA GLU A 21 2.41 23.72 7.27
C GLU A 21 2.59 22.41 6.48
N VAL A 22 1.89 22.29 5.36
CA VAL A 22 1.94 21.09 4.50
C VAL A 22 3.09 21.21 3.50
N ASP A 23 3.69 20.06 3.17
CA ASP A 23 4.71 19.97 2.12
C ASP A 23 4.16 20.41 0.75
N SER A 24 4.88 21.29 0.09
CA SER A 24 4.48 21.88 -1.20
C SER A 24 4.40 20.85 -2.31
N LEU A 25 5.28 19.84 -2.32
CA LEU A 25 5.29 18.78 -3.31
C LEU A 25 4.14 17.80 -3.07
N ALA A 26 3.78 17.56 -1.81
CA ALA A 26 2.59 16.78 -1.49
C ALA A 26 1.30 17.46 -2.01
N LEU A 27 1.20 18.78 -1.86
CA LEU A 27 0.07 19.55 -2.42
C LEU A 27 0.05 19.52 -3.97
N ALA A 28 1.22 19.62 -4.62
CA ALA A 28 1.33 19.50 -6.06
C ALA A 28 0.88 18.12 -6.56
N ASN A 29 1.25 17.05 -5.85
CA ASN A 29 0.80 15.69 -6.17
C ASN A 29 -0.71 15.52 -6.05
N VAL A 30 -1.37 16.19 -5.08
CA VAL A 30 -2.86 16.18 -5.00
C VAL A 30 -3.48 16.76 -6.27
N GLN A 31 -2.94 17.86 -6.79
CA GLN A 31 -3.39 18.44 -8.05
C GLN A 31 -3.21 17.49 -9.23
N LEU A 32 -2.04 16.85 -9.34
CA LEU A 32 -1.76 15.85 -10.38
C LEU A 32 -2.71 14.65 -10.30
N HIS A 33 -3.01 14.19 -9.10
CA HIS A 33 -3.97 13.10 -8.90
C HIS A 33 -5.39 13.48 -9.33
N LEU A 34 -5.80 14.72 -9.04
CA LEU A 34 -7.09 15.24 -9.49
C LEU A 34 -7.17 15.31 -11.01
N GLU A 35 -6.14 15.87 -11.65
CA GLU A 35 -6.06 15.91 -13.12
C GLU A 35 -6.11 14.52 -13.75
N LYS A 36 -5.39 13.54 -13.16
CA LYS A 36 -5.43 12.15 -13.61
C LYS A 36 -6.80 11.52 -13.45
N ALA A 37 -7.50 11.80 -12.35
CA ALA A 37 -8.85 11.28 -12.11
C ALA A 37 -9.84 11.80 -13.16
N TYR A 38 -9.80 13.10 -13.49
CA TYR A 38 -10.63 13.66 -14.56
C TYR A 38 -10.25 13.14 -15.94
N LYS A 39 -8.96 13.01 -16.26
CA LYS A 39 -8.52 12.41 -17.52
C LYS A 39 -9.04 10.99 -17.69
N ASN A 40 -9.00 10.18 -16.63
CA ASN A 40 -9.53 8.83 -16.67
C ASN A 40 -11.04 8.81 -16.89
N PHE A 41 -11.79 9.67 -16.20
CA PHE A 41 -13.23 9.81 -16.40
C PHE A 41 -13.60 10.22 -17.84
N PHE A 42 -12.91 11.21 -18.43
CA PHE A 42 -13.17 11.64 -19.80
C PHE A 42 -12.75 10.60 -20.85
N ARG A 43 -11.73 9.78 -20.54
CA ARG A 43 -11.33 8.68 -21.43
C ARG A 43 -12.31 7.52 -21.37
N GLU A 44 -12.82 7.21 -20.18
CA GLU A 44 -13.71 6.07 -19.93
C GLU A 44 -14.77 6.43 -18.89
N PRO A 45 -15.94 6.95 -19.33
CA PRO A 45 -17.01 7.38 -18.42
C PRO A 45 -17.53 6.29 -17.48
N LYS A 46 -17.38 5.00 -17.82
CA LYS A 46 -17.75 3.86 -16.96
C LYS A 46 -17.04 3.87 -15.62
N ILE A 47 -15.84 4.48 -15.51
CA ILE A 47 -15.10 4.63 -14.25
C ILE A 47 -15.85 5.51 -13.25
N GLY A 48 -16.76 6.36 -13.73
CA GLY A 48 -17.57 7.28 -12.92
C GLY A 48 -16.85 8.59 -12.59
N PHE A 49 -17.65 9.57 -12.19
CA PHE A 49 -17.16 10.91 -11.86
C PHE A 49 -16.27 10.89 -10.60
N PRO A 50 -15.15 11.63 -10.58
CA PRO A 50 -14.26 11.71 -9.43
C PRO A 50 -15.00 12.17 -8.16
N ARG A 51 -14.88 11.41 -7.07
CA ARG A 51 -15.52 11.73 -5.80
C ARG A 51 -14.53 12.36 -4.83
N PHE A 52 -15.01 13.29 -4.01
CA PHE A 52 -14.21 13.86 -2.94
C PHE A 52 -13.78 12.79 -1.92
N LYS A 53 -12.51 12.81 -1.57
CA LYS A 53 -12.00 11.99 -0.47
C LYS A 53 -12.44 12.59 0.86
N SER A 54 -13.23 11.86 1.62
CA SER A 54 -13.61 12.29 2.98
C SER A 54 -12.61 11.78 4.00
N LYS A 55 -12.45 12.51 5.12
CA LYS A 55 -11.59 12.12 6.24
C LYS A 55 -11.96 10.75 6.82
N HIS A 56 -13.24 10.36 6.75
CA HIS A 56 -13.74 9.12 7.35
C HIS A 56 -13.61 7.89 6.45
N HIS A 57 -13.61 8.07 5.14
CA HIS A 57 -13.65 6.97 4.17
C HIS A 57 -12.40 6.85 3.30
N SER A 58 -11.44 7.75 3.49
CA SER A 58 -10.22 7.74 2.70
C SER A 58 -9.04 7.16 3.48
N ARG A 59 -8.13 6.50 2.77
CA ARG A 59 -6.84 6.11 3.33
C ARG A 59 -6.01 7.36 3.61
N ASN A 60 -5.54 7.51 4.84
CA ASN A 60 -4.67 8.61 5.22
C ASN A 60 -3.27 8.40 4.63
N SER A 61 -2.99 9.03 3.50
CA SER A 61 -1.69 8.95 2.85
C SER A 61 -1.38 10.21 2.05
N TYR A 62 -0.10 10.53 1.95
CA TYR A 62 0.39 11.56 1.04
C TYR A 62 1.68 11.12 0.38
N THR A 63 1.96 11.63 -0.81
CA THR A 63 3.18 11.37 -1.56
C THR A 63 3.96 12.66 -1.73
N THR A 64 5.27 12.60 -1.49
CA THR A 64 6.20 13.70 -1.76
C THR A 64 7.32 13.21 -2.67
N ASN A 65 7.77 14.04 -3.59
CA ASN A 65 8.81 13.71 -4.56
C ASN A 65 10.18 14.16 -4.06
N LEU A 66 11.22 13.46 -4.49
CA LEU A 66 12.59 13.91 -4.26
C LEU A 66 12.92 15.05 -5.22
N VAL A 67 13.21 16.21 -4.68
CA VAL A 67 13.67 17.41 -5.42
C VAL A 67 14.75 18.09 -4.59
N ASN A 68 15.92 18.33 -5.19
CA ASN A 68 17.03 19.04 -4.54
C ASN A 68 17.41 18.52 -3.14
N GLY A 69 17.38 17.19 -2.94
CA GLY A 69 17.81 16.59 -1.68
C GLY A 69 16.88 16.84 -0.48
N ASN A 70 15.62 17.20 -0.72
CA ASN A 70 14.62 17.46 0.34
C ASN A 70 14.27 16.19 1.15
N ILE A 71 14.54 14.99 0.64
CA ILE A 71 14.34 13.71 1.30
C ILE A 71 15.69 13.03 1.47
N LEU A 72 15.98 12.55 2.67
CA LEU A 72 17.17 11.74 2.94
C LEU A 72 16.76 10.44 3.63
N VAL A 73 17.31 9.33 3.19
CA VAL A 73 17.01 7.99 3.73
C VAL A 73 18.30 7.41 4.28
N GLU A 74 18.31 7.10 5.56
CA GLU A 74 19.38 6.38 6.25
C GLU A 74 18.88 5.01 6.72
N SER A 75 19.74 4.21 7.28
CA SER A 75 19.40 2.83 7.73
C SER A 75 18.27 2.80 8.78
N LYS A 76 18.25 3.78 9.70
CA LYS A 76 17.31 3.80 10.84
C LYS A 76 16.39 5.02 10.88
N ARG A 77 16.54 5.96 9.95
CA ARG A 77 15.75 7.19 9.94
C ARG A 77 15.55 7.74 8.54
N ILE A 78 14.47 8.50 8.38
CA ILE A 78 14.15 9.22 7.15
C ILE A 78 13.93 10.70 7.48
N ARG A 79 14.45 11.58 6.63
CA ARG A 79 14.13 13.01 6.67
C ARG A 79 13.10 13.33 5.61
N LEU A 80 12.00 13.91 6.04
CA LEU A 80 10.91 14.35 5.16
C LEU A 80 10.71 15.86 5.27
N PRO A 81 10.26 16.52 4.19
CA PRO A 81 9.89 17.94 4.23
C PRO A 81 8.89 18.21 5.35
N LYS A 82 9.04 19.35 6.05
CA LYS A 82 8.22 19.78 7.20
C LYS A 82 8.34 18.92 8.46
N VAL A 83 8.40 17.61 8.35
CA VAL A 83 8.39 16.67 9.49
C VAL A 83 9.79 16.45 10.07
N LYS A 84 10.85 16.77 9.30
CA LYS A 84 12.26 16.56 9.67
C LYS A 84 12.63 15.07 9.79
N TRP A 85 13.50 14.71 10.73
CA TRP A 85 13.97 13.34 10.94
C TRP A 85 12.98 12.50 11.73
N ILE A 86 12.66 11.31 11.21
CA ILE A 86 11.77 10.33 11.83
C ILE A 86 12.49 8.99 11.89
N ALA A 87 12.43 8.31 13.03
CA ALA A 87 12.91 6.94 13.15
C ALA A 87 12.12 5.99 12.25
N MET A 88 12.82 5.11 11.55
CA MET A 88 12.24 4.19 10.59
C MET A 88 12.93 2.82 10.70
N LYS A 89 12.16 1.75 10.52
CA LYS A 89 12.71 0.40 10.32
C LYS A 89 12.73 0.12 8.82
N LYS A 90 13.90 0.14 8.22
CA LYS A 90 14.11 -0.20 6.82
C LYS A 90 14.11 -1.72 6.66
N HIS A 91 13.37 -2.25 5.68
CA HIS A 91 13.22 -3.68 5.45
C HIS A 91 14.09 -4.22 4.32
N ARG A 92 14.43 -3.35 3.36
CA ARG A 92 15.19 -3.71 2.16
C ARG A 92 16.12 -2.57 1.78
N GLU A 93 17.33 -2.89 1.36
CA GLU A 93 18.22 -1.94 0.69
C GLU A 93 17.88 -1.93 -0.82
N PRO A 94 17.84 -0.75 -1.46
CA PRO A 94 17.76 -0.67 -2.91
C PRO A 94 19.07 -1.16 -3.54
N ALA A 95 19.02 -1.62 -4.79
CA ALA A 95 20.24 -1.85 -5.56
C ALA A 95 21.01 -0.53 -5.79
N GLU A 96 22.33 -0.59 -5.98
CA GLU A 96 23.20 0.59 -6.02
C GLU A 96 22.84 1.58 -7.13
N ASP A 97 22.35 1.09 -8.27
CA ASP A 97 21.97 1.91 -9.43
C ASP A 97 20.59 2.57 -9.31
N PHE A 98 19.86 2.29 -8.21
CA PHE A 98 18.50 2.78 -8.04
C PHE A 98 18.47 4.14 -7.35
N ARG A 99 17.78 5.10 -7.98
CA ARG A 99 17.60 6.45 -7.46
C ARG A 99 16.22 6.64 -6.83
N LEU A 100 16.17 7.19 -5.62
CA LEU A 100 14.91 7.53 -4.96
C LEU A 100 14.17 8.60 -5.79
N LYS A 101 12.89 8.35 -6.09
CA LYS A 101 12.01 9.26 -6.84
C LYS A 101 10.97 9.93 -5.97
N SER A 102 10.32 9.15 -5.14
CA SER A 102 9.27 9.66 -4.24
C SER A 102 9.10 8.80 -3.00
N VAL A 103 8.46 9.37 -2.01
CA VAL A 103 8.07 8.69 -0.76
C VAL A 103 6.57 8.87 -0.55
N THR A 104 5.87 7.77 -0.34
CA THR A 104 4.46 7.79 0.08
C THR A 104 4.36 7.38 1.54
N VAL A 105 3.93 8.30 2.38
CA VAL A 105 3.64 8.02 3.79
C VAL A 105 2.17 7.68 3.94
N SER A 106 1.89 6.58 4.62
CA SER A 106 0.51 6.14 4.90
C SER A 106 0.34 5.77 6.36
N MET A 107 -0.85 6.04 6.89
CA MET A 107 -1.27 5.64 8.22
C MET A 107 -2.32 4.54 8.12
N GLU A 108 -2.08 3.41 8.78
CA GLU A 108 -3.04 2.33 8.88
C GLU A 108 -4.04 2.57 10.04
N PRO A 109 -5.23 1.96 10.00
CA PRO A 109 -6.22 2.09 11.08
C PRO A 109 -5.72 1.62 12.45
N SER A 110 -4.69 0.77 12.48
CA SER A 110 -3.99 0.33 13.71
C SER A 110 -3.17 1.44 14.39
N GLY A 111 -3.00 2.59 13.71
CA GLY A 111 -2.18 3.72 14.13
C GLY A 111 -0.70 3.59 13.76
N LYS A 112 -0.32 2.59 12.97
CA LYS A 112 1.04 2.46 12.44
C LYS A 112 1.22 3.31 11.19
N TYR A 113 2.43 3.84 11.03
CA TYR A 113 2.85 4.57 9.83
C TYR A 113 3.78 3.71 9.00
N PHE A 114 3.64 3.83 7.69
CA PHE A 114 4.49 3.17 6.70
C PHE A 114 4.98 4.20 5.69
N ALA A 115 6.24 4.07 5.29
CA ALA A 115 6.83 4.82 4.20
C ALA A 115 7.11 3.85 3.04
N SER A 116 6.47 4.06 1.90
CA SER A 116 6.75 3.36 0.64
C SER A 116 7.72 4.21 -0.16
N LEU A 117 8.92 3.71 -0.39
CA LEU A 117 9.98 4.37 -1.12
C LEU A 117 9.93 3.88 -2.58
N LEU A 118 9.71 4.80 -3.52
CA LEU A 118 9.76 4.51 -4.95
C LEU A 118 11.16 4.82 -5.47
N TYR A 119 11.81 3.80 -5.98
CA TYR A 119 13.08 3.92 -6.66
C TYR A 119 12.91 3.71 -8.16
N GLU A 120 13.71 4.39 -8.94
CA GLU A 120 13.84 4.23 -10.39
C GLU A 120 15.27 3.79 -10.70
N GLY A 121 15.41 2.75 -11.48
CA GLY A 121 16.70 2.21 -11.92
C GLY A 121 16.54 1.53 -13.27
N TYR A 122 17.63 1.34 -13.97
CA TYR A 122 17.64 0.51 -15.15
C TYR A 122 17.67 -0.94 -14.70
N SER A 123 16.57 -1.69 -14.88
CA SER A 123 16.66 -3.14 -14.87
C SER A 123 17.40 -3.53 -16.14
N CYS A 124 18.44 -4.34 -16.04
CA CYS A 124 18.82 -5.16 -17.18
C CYS A 124 17.54 -5.87 -17.62
N GLU A 125 17.12 -5.65 -18.86
CA GLU A 125 16.05 -6.43 -19.45
C GLU A 125 16.39 -7.88 -19.16
N ASN A 126 15.59 -8.54 -18.34
CA ASN A 126 15.54 -9.98 -18.36
C ASN A 126 15.11 -10.28 -19.79
N GLN A 127 16.11 -10.60 -20.64
CA GLN A 127 15.82 -11.31 -21.85
C GLN A 127 15.04 -12.52 -21.37
N ALA A 128 13.72 -12.47 -21.56
CA ALA A 128 12.90 -13.66 -21.43
C ALA A 128 13.57 -14.63 -22.42
N ALA A 129 14.39 -15.54 -21.90
CA ALA A 129 14.86 -16.64 -22.67
C ALA A 129 13.59 -17.24 -23.28
N GLU A 130 13.56 -17.37 -24.60
CA GLU A 130 12.52 -18.13 -25.27
C GLU A 130 12.60 -19.52 -24.65
N SER A 131 11.82 -19.75 -23.62
CA SER A 131 11.79 -21.03 -22.92
C SER A 131 11.09 -21.98 -23.85
N ASP A 132 11.80 -22.98 -24.28
CA ASP A 132 11.19 -24.14 -24.95
C ASP A 132 10.30 -24.85 -23.92
N TYR A 133 9.01 -24.57 -23.97
CA TYR A 133 8.01 -25.12 -23.05
C TYR A 133 7.81 -26.63 -23.22
N SER A 134 8.46 -27.30 -24.19
CA SER A 134 8.32 -28.74 -24.43
C SER A 134 8.85 -29.60 -23.27
N THR A 135 9.80 -29.08 -22.50
CA THR A 135 10.39 -29.73 -21.32
C THR A 135 10.08 -29.00 -20.00
N ALA A 136 9.28 -27.94 -20.06
CA ALA A 136 8.96 -27.11 -18.89
C ALA A 136 8.08 -27.84 -17.88
N LYS A 137 8.43 -27.72 -16.61
CA LYS A 137 7.61 -28.23 -15.51
C LYS A 137 6.46 -27.25 -15.25
N ILE A 138 5.24 -27.65 -15.64
CA ILE A 138 4.04 -26.83 -15.58
C ILE A 138 3.18 -27.25 -14.39
N LEU A 139 2.75 -26.27 -13.57
CA LEU A 139 1.79 -26.47 -12.50
C LEU A 139 0.42 -25.93 -12.90
N GLY A 140 -0.60 -26.78 -12.87
CA GLY A 140 -2.01 -26.36 -12.98
C GLY A 140 -2.53 -25.89 -11.62
N ILE A 141 -3.18 -24.71 -11.59
CA ILE A 141 -3.77 -24.13 -10.38
C ILE A 141 -5.22 -23.77 -10.66
N ASP A 142 -6.15 -24.34 -9.90
CA ASP A 142 -7.56 -23.96 -9.93
C ASP A 142 -8.03 -23.42 -8.59
N TYR A 143 -8.95 -22.44 -8.63
CA TYR A 143 -9.50 -21.84 -7.43
C TYR A 143 -10.52 -22.78 -6.76
N ALA A 144 -10.33 -23.06 -5.48
CA ALA A 144 -11.22 -23.91 -4.72
C ALA A 144 -11.93 -23.17 -3.58
N MET A 145 -13.22 -23.46 -3.38
CA MET A 145 -14.00 -22.94 -2.24
C MET A 145 -13.55 -23.57 -0.91
N GLN A 146 -13.15 -24.85 -0.92
CA GLN A 146 -12.54 -25.51 0.24
C GLN A 146 -11.02 -25.51 0.05
N GLY A 147 -10.31 -24.84 0.96
CA GLY A 147 -8.91 -24.50 0.79
C GLY A 147 -8.73 -23.20 0.03
N MET A 148 -7.64 -23.00 -0.63
CA MET A 148 -7.37 -21.76 -1.38
C MET A 148 -7.21 -22.04 -2.88
N ALA A 149 -6.66 -23.18 -3.22
CA ALA A 149 -6.46 -23.66 -4.57
C ALA A 149 -6.34 -25.19 -4.58
N VAL A 150 -6.68 -25.78 -5.72
CA VAL A 150 -6.34 -27.14 -6.06
C VAL A 150 -5.19 -27.10 -7.05
N PHE A 151 -4.20 -27.93 -6.83
CA PHE A 151 -3.00 -28.01 -7.65
C PHE A 151 -3.01 -29.32 -8.44
N SER A 152 -2.49 -29.32 -9.66
CA SER A 152 -2.34 -30.52 -10.48
C SER A 152 -1.39 -31.55 -9.86
N GLU A 153 -0.46 -31.11 -9.03
CA GLU A 153 0.44 -31.94 -8.24
C GLU A 153 0.21 -31.72 -6.74
N LYS A 154 0.61 -32.69 -5.91
CA LYS A 154 0.47 -32.59 -4.45
C LYS A 154 1.49 -31.58 -3.90
N ILE A 155 1.04 -30.36 -3.69
CA ILE A 155 1.79 -29.34 -2.94
C ILE A 155 1.34 -29.37 -1.49
N GLU A 156 2.26 -29.60 -0.57
CA GLU A 156 1.97 -29.47 0.86
C GLU A 156 1.64 -28.02 1.17
N THR A 157 0.37 -27.76 1.45
CA THR A 157 -0.12 -26.47 1.90
C THR A 157 -0.62 -26.60 3.33
N GLU A 158 -0.11 -25.76 4.22
CA GLU A 158 -0.67 -25.67 5.56
C GLU A 158 -2.11 -25.12 5.49
N GLU A 159 -3.01 -25.65 6.34
CA GLU A 159 -4.36 -25.11 6.43
C GLU A 159 -4.34 -23.61 6.75
N ALA A 160 -4.78 -22.80 5.80
CA ALA A 160 -4.76 -21.34 5.88
C ALA A 160 -5.88 -20.75 6.77
N GLY A 161 -6.29 -21.46 7.81
CA GLY A 161 -7.36 -21.05 8.71
C GLY A 161 -7.07 -19.81 9.59
N PHE A 162 -6.36 -18.81 9.05
CA PHE A 162 -5.94 -17.62 9.82
C PHE A 162 -7.10 -16.84 10.42
N PHE A 163 -8.23 -16.76 9.73
CA PHE A 163 -9.42 -16.10 10.25
C PHE A 163 -9.98 -16.90 11.42
N ARG A 164 -10.22 -18.20 11.27
CA ARG A 164 -10.79 -19.09 12.31
C ARG A 164 -9.92 -19.09 13.57
N LYS A 165 -8.58 -19.15 13.42
CA LYS A 165 -7.64 -19.09 14.56
C LYS A 165 -7.75 -17.78 15.35
N ASN A 166 -8.12 -16.67 14.71
CA ASN A 166 -8.22 -15.35 15.34
C ASN A 166 -9.66 -14.87 15.60
N GLU A 167 -10.67 -15.60 15.14
CA GLU A 167 -12.09 -15.23 15.16
C GLU A 167 -12.60 -14.93 16.58
N LYS A 168 -12.35 -15.83 17.53
CA LYS A 168 -12.77 -15.66 18.92
C LYS A 168 -12.19 -14.37 19.55
N ARG A 169 -10.93 -14.04 19.23
CA ARG A 169 -10.29 -12.82 19.70
C ARG A 169 -10.91 -11.58 19.04
N LEU A 170 -11.11 -11.61 17.72
CA LEU A 170 -11.72 -10.51 16.98
C LEU A 170 -13.14 -10.24 17.48
N ALA A 171 -13.97 -11.26 17.61
CA ALA A 171 -15.33 -11.15 18.12
C ALA A 171 -15.38 -10.56 19.54
N ARG A 172 -14.44 -10.93 20.42
CA ARG A 172 -14.31 -10.34 21.75
C ARG A 172 -14.01 -8.85 21.70
N GLU A 173 -13.06 -8.45 20.88
CA GLU A 173 -12.66 -7.02 20.76
C GLU A 173 -13.77 -6.20 20.08
N GLN A 174 -14.50 -6.77 19.12
CA GLN A 174 -15.66 -6.13 18.48
C GLN A 174 -16.81 -5.93 19.49
N ARG A 175 -17.13 -6.94 20.32
CA ARG A 175 -18.15 -6.82 21.39
C ARG A 175 -17.79 -5.72 22.41
N LYS A 176 -16.49 -5.58 22.74
CA LYS A 176 -16.04 -4.46 23.59
C LYS A 176 -16.24 -3.11 22.89
N LEU A 177 -15.95 -3.04 21.59
CA LEU A 177 -16.12 -1.82 20.81
C LEU A 177 -17.60 -1.39 20.73
N SER A 178 -18.52 -2.34 20.53
CA SER A 178 -19.97 -2.04 20.47
C SER A 178 -20.53 -1.49 21.79
N ARG A 179 -19.89 -1.77 22.91
CA ARG A 179 -20.29 -1.26 24.25
C ARG A 179 -19.70 0.13 24.57
N CYS A 180 -18.73 0.61 23.77
CA CYS A 180 -18.15 1.92 23.98
C CYS A 180 -19.02 3.03 23.39
N VAL A 181 -19.07 4.16 24.08
CA VAL A 181 -19.77 5.36 23.57
C VAL A 181 -19.00 5.88 22.34
N ARG A 182 -19.69 6.01 21.20
CA ARG A 182 -19.10 6.52 19.95
C ARG A 182 -18.49 7.91 20.14
N GLY A 183 -17.29 8.10 19.64
CA GLY A 183 -16.55 9.37 19.77
C GLY A 183 -15.82 9.55 21.09
N SER A 184 -15.99 8.65 22.08
CA SER A 184 -15.22 8.70 23.32
C SER A 184 -13.76 8.26 23.10
N HIS A 185 -12.87 8.70 24.00
CA HIS A 185 -11.47 8.25 23.99
C HIS A 185 -11.34 6.72 24.04
N ASN A 186 -12.14 6.06 24.88
CA ASN A 186 -12.18 4.61 25.00
C ASN A 186 -12.63 3.92 23.71
N TYR A 187 -13.60 4.50 22.99
CA TYR A 187 -14.02 4.03 21.67
C TYR A 187 -12.87 4.06 20.67
N GLU A 188 -12.12 5.16 20.58
CA GLU A 188 -10.99 5.28 19.66
C GLU A 188 -9.84 4.32 20.02
N LEU A 189 -9.55 4.11 21.30
CA LEU A 189 -8.57 3.10 21.73
C LEU A 189 -9.01 1.68 21.37
N GLN A 190 -10.28 1.35 21.59
CA GLN A 190 -10.82 0.02 21.30
C GLN A 190 -10.89 -0.23 19.78
N LYS A 191 -11.25 0.78 18.98
CA LYS A 191 -11.21 0.74 17.52
C LYS A 191 -9.82 0.39 16.99
N LYS A 192 -8.76 0.96 17.56
CA LYS A 192 -7.36 0.60 17.23
C LYS A 192 -7.04 -0.86 17.58
N LYS A 193 -7.58 -1.41 18.70
CA LYS A 193 -7.37 -2.83 19.05
C LYS A 193 -8.03 -3.77 18.04
N VAL A 194 -9.26 -3.47 17.62
CA VAL A 194 -9.95 -4.22 16.55
C VAL A 194 -9.15 -4.13 15.24
N ALA A 195 -8.70 -2.94 14.85
CA ALA A 195 -7.87 -2.75 13.66
C ALA A 195 -6.57 -3.58 13.70
N ARG A 196 -5.92 -3.68 14.86
CA ARG A 196 -4.73 -4.54 15.05
C ARG A 196 -5.03 -6.03 14.89
N CYS A 197 -6.22 -6.49 15.30
CA CYS A 197 -6.64 -7.87 15.06
C CYS A 197 -6.78 -8.15 13.56
N HIS A 198 -7.47 -7.27 12.81
CA HIS A 198 -7.58 -7.37 11.37
C HIS A 198 -6.22 -7.29 10.66
N GLU A 199 -5.34 -6.38 11.09
CA GLU A 199 -3.97 -6.26 10.57
C GLU A 199 -3.21 -7.58 10.74
N LYS A 200 -3.28 -8.21 11.92
CA LYS A 200 -2.63 -9.50 12.17
C LYS A 200 -3.11 -10.59 11.21
N ILE A 201 -4.43 -10.73 11.05
CA ILE A 201 -5.03 -11.73 10.14
C ILE A 201 -4.57 -11.47 8.70
N ARG A 202 -4.64 -10.20 8.25
CA ARG A 202 -4.18 -9.80 6.91
C ARG A 202 -2.71 -10.12 6.69
N ASN A 203 -1.86 -9.82 7.66
CA ASN A 203 -0.41 -10.03 7.55
C ASN A 203 -0.06 -11.52 7.53
N GLN A 204 -0.71 -12.35 8.37
CA GLN A 204 -0.54 -13.80 8.35
C GLN A 204 -0.95 -14.40 7.00
N ARG A 205 -2.10 -13.96 6.46
CA ARG A 205 -2.56 -14.40 5.14
C ARG A 205 -1.57 -13.99 4.05
N ARG A 206 -1.08 -12.76 4.10
CA ARG A 206 -0.13 -12.24 3.12
C ARG A 206 1.21 -12.96 3.17
N ASP A 207 1.74 -13.22 4.36
CA ASP A 207 2.99 -13.98 4.56
C ASP A 207 2.88 -15.39 3.98
N TYR A 208 1.76 -16.07 4.28
CA TYR A 208 1.48 -17.40 3.74
C TYR A 208 1.43 -17.38 2.20
N LEU A 209 0.69 -16.44 1.61
CA LEU A 209 0.58 -16.31 0.16
C LEU A 209 1.93 -16.04 -0.50
N HIS A 210 2.75 -15.18 0.09
CA HIS A 210 4.09 -14.92 -0.42
C HIS A 210 4.99 -16.14 -0.36
N LYS A 211 4.96 -16.88 0.74
CA LYS A 211 5.73 -18.13 0.89
C LYS A 211 5.29 -19.19 -0.10
N LEU A 212 3.97 -19.34 -0.28
CA LEU A 212 3.42 -20.29 -1.23
C LEU A 212 3.78 -19.91 -2.68
N SER A 213 3.61 -18.64 -3.06
CA SER A 213 3.97 -18.18 -4.40
C SER A 213 5.47 -18.34 -4.68
N GLN A 214 6.31 -18.05 -3.69
CA GLN A 214 7.76 -18.26 -3.82
C GLN A 214 8.09 -19.74 -4.03
N LYS A 215 7.49 -20.65 -3.24
CA LYS A 215 7.67 -22.10 -3.39
C LYS A 215 7.26 -22.59 -4.79
N ILE A 216 6.17 -22.04 -5.33
CA ILE A 216 5.70 -22.38 -6.68
C ILE A 216 6.71 -21.89 -7.74
N VAL A 217 7.10 -20.63 -7.68
CA VAL A 217 8.05 -20.03 -8.64
C VAL A 217 9.42 -20.72 -8.61
N ASP A 218 9.88 -21.14 -7.42
CA ASP A 218 11.16 -21.85 -7.28
C ASP A 218 11.10 -23.31 -7.77
N SER A 219 9.90 -23.89 -7.93
CA SER A 219 9.72 -25.31 -8.23
C SER A 219 9.21 -25.60 -9.64
N TYR A 220 8.62 -24.61 -10.30
CA TYR A 220 7.95 -24.76 -11.59
C TYR A 220 8.34 -23.64 -12.56
N ASP A 221 8.45 -23.99 -13.85
CA ASP A 221 8.84 -23.05 -14.91
C ASP A 221 7.63 -22.25 -15.42
N ALA A 222 6.43 -22.83 -15.36
CA ALA A 222 5.20 -22.18 -15.78
C ALA A 222 4.00 -22.57 -14.91
N VAL A 223 2.96 -21.73 -14.93
CA VAL A 223 1.69 -21.95 -14.22
C VAL A 223 0.54 -21.81 -15.21
N ALA A 224 -0.40 -22.78 -15.19
CA ALA A 224 -1.58 -22.83 -16.04
C ALA A 224 -2.88 -22.77 -15.21
#